data_f9d48c301f4de70ec802103b977b93a2
#
_entry.id   f9d48c301f4de70ec802103b977b93a2
#
_cell.length_a   1.000
_cell.length_b   1.000
_cell.length_c   1.000
_cell.angle_alpha   90.00
_cell.angle_beta   90.00
_cell.angle_gamma   90.00
#
_symmetry.space_group_name_H-M   'P 1'
#
loop_
_entity.id
_entity.type
_entity.pdbx_description
1 polymer ?
#
loop_
_entity_poly.entity_id
_entity_poly.type
_entity_poly.pdbx_seq_one_letter_code
_entity_poly.pdbx_strand_id
1 'polypeptide(L)'
;MRLESLSPSKVKHKKLRAVFRLDNGRTRTIHFGDKRYDDYTTHGDESRKKSYVLRHGAREDFDDPMTAGALSRWILWNKKTIEASVKDFQRRFGV
;
A
#
# COMPACT_ATOMS: atom_id res chain seq x y z
N MET A 1 -15.73 4.91 4.71
CA MET A 1 -14.31 5.21 4.41
C MET A 1 -14.05 5.05 2.93
N ARG A 2 -13.27 5.93 2.36
CA ARG A 2 -12.95 5.94 0.94
C ARG A 2 -11.50 6.34 0.72
N LEU A 3 -10.77 5.63 -0.15
CA LEU A 3 -9.45 6.07 -0.61
C LEU A 3 -9.66 7.26 -1.55
N GLU A 4 -9.29 8.44 -1.10
CA GLU A 4 -9.55 9.70 -1.81
C GLU A 4 -8.45 10.04 -2.81
N SER A 5 -7.19 9.80 -2.43
CA SER A 5 -6.07 10.05 -3.31
C SER A 5 -4.86 9.18 -2.97
N LEU A 6 -4.04 8.97 -3.99
CA LEU A 6 -2.75 8.31 -3.87
C LEU A 6 -1.76 9.12 -4.69
N SER A 7 -0.68 9.56 -4.08
CA SER A 7 0.31 10.45 -4.71
C SER A 7 1.70 10.18 -4.17
N PRO A 8 2.76 10.67 -4.84
CA PRO A 8 4.11 10.57 -4.31
C PRO A 8 4.22 11.26 -2.94
N SER A 9 4.93 10.61 -2.02
CA SER A 9 5.17 11.18 -0.70
C SER A 9 6.31 12.18 -0.72
N LYS A 10 6.19 13.23 0.08
CA LYS A 10 7.28 14.20 0.33
C LYS A 10 8.04 13.88 1.62
N VAL A 11 7.61 12.87 2.35
CA VAL A 11 8.31 12.41 3.55
C VAL A 11 9.56 11.64 3.14
N LYS A 12 10.68 11.94 3.80
CA LYS A 12 11.96 11.31 3.49
C LYS A 12 11.84 9.78 3.55
N HIS A 13 12.37 9.12 2.53
CA HIS A 13 12.39 7.66 2.34
C HIS A 13 11.02 7.00 2.13
N LYS A 14 9.93 7.74 2.05
CA LYS A 14 8.61 7.17 1.74
C LYS A 14 8.26 7.33 0.27
N LYS A 15 7.68 6.29 -0.34
CA LYS A 15 7.32 6.29 -1.76
C LYS A 15 6.01 7.03 -2.03
N LEU A 16 4.98 6.67 -1.28
CA LEU A 16 3.61 7.09 -1.59
C LEU A 16 2.89 7.63 -0.36
N ARG A 17 1.87 8.44 -0.65
CA ARG A 17 0.97 9.01 0.34
C ARG A 17 -0.46 8.63 -0.04
N ALA A 18 -1.17 7.96 0.87
CA ALA A 18 -2.58 7.66 0.73
C ALA A 18 -3.39 8.59 1.63
N VAL A 19 -4.47 9.15 1.07
CA VAL A 19 -5.42 9.96 1.84
C VAL A 19 -6.76 9.27 1.83
N PHE A 20 -7.28 9.00 3.02
CA PHE A 20 -8.60 8.39 3.21
C PHE A 20 -9.58 9.44 3.73
N ARG A 21 -10.80 9.43 3.16
CA ARG A 21 -11.94 10.18 3.71
C ARG A 21 -12.70 9.25 4.66
N LEU A 22 -12.80 9.66 5.92
CA LEU A 22 -13.52 8.90 6.95
C LEU A 22 -15.01 9.23 6.90
N ASP A 23 -15.83 8.36 7.52
CA ASP A 23 -17.28 8.53 7.54
C ASP A 23 -17.73 9.79 8.27
N ASN A 24 -16.91 10.30 9.19
CA ASN A 24 -17.15 11.57 9.89
C ASN A 24 -16.74 12.82 9.10
N GLY A 25 -16.32 12.66 7.83
CA GLY A 25 -15.89 13.76 6.97
C GLY A 25 -14.43 14.18 7.15
N ARG A 26 -13.73 13.65 8.13
CA ARG A 26 -12.29 13.94 8.33
C ARG A 26 -11.44 13.13 7.36
N THR A 27 -10.19 13.55 7.18
CA THR A 27 -9.23 12.81 6.39
C THR A 27 -8.14 12.20 7.26
N ARG A 28 -7.58 11.09 6.80
CA ARG A 28 -6.40 10.47 7.40
C ARG A 28 -5.36 10.23 6.31
N THR A 29 -4.13 10.68 6.57
CA THR A 29 -3.03 10.54 5.61
C THR A 29 -2.02 9.52 6.15
N ILE A 30 -1.63 8.60 5.27
CA ILE A 30 -0.65 7.55 5.61
C ILE A 30 0.43 7.53 4.54
N HIS A 31 1.69 7.67 4.97
CA HIS A 31 2.85 7.54 4.10
C HIS A 31 3.39 6.13 4.19
N PHE A 32 3.72 5.52 3.05
CA PHE A 32 4.16 4.12 3.03
C PHE A 32 5.13 3.83 1.89
N GLY A 33 5.75 2.66 1.99
CA GLY A 33 6.79 2.23 1.07
C GLY A 33 8.15 2.85 1.39
N ASP A 34 9.22 2.13 1.09
CA ASP A 34 10.57 2.59 1.36
C ASP A 34 11.29 2.86 0.03
N LYS A 35 11.65 4.13 -0.23
CA LYS A 35 12.32 4.55 -1.46
C LYS A 35 13.68 3.87 -1.67
N ARG A 36 14.29 3.35 -0.62
CA ARG A 36 15.61 2.72 -0.69
C ARG A 36 15.56 1.31 -1.25
N TYR A 37 14.36 0.74 -1.41
CA TYR A 37 14.17 -0.62 -1.90
C TYR A 37 13.19 -0.66 -3.07
N ASP A 38 13.42 -1.62 -3.97
CA ASP A 38 12.47 -1.94 -5.03
C ASP A 38 11.26 -2.67 -4.44
N ASP A 39 10.18 -2.74 -5.21
CA ASP A 39 9.00 -3.50 -4.87
C ASP A 39 8.48 -4.25 -6.10
N TYR A 40 7.38 -5.01 -5.92
CA TYR A 40 6.85 -5.84 -6.99
C TYR A 40 6.42 -5.03 -8.22
N THR A 41 5.99 -3.78 -8.05
CA THR A 41 5.61 -2.92 -9.17
C THR A 41 6.82 -2.47 -10.00
N THR A 42 8.04 -2.63 -9.49
CA THR A 42 9.28 -2.29 -10.21
C THR A 42 9.98 -3.51 -10.78
N HIS A 43 10.09 -4.62 -10.03
CA HIS A 43 10.82 -5.79 -10.50
C HIS A 43 9.95 -6.94 -11.02
N GLY A 44 8.67 -7.04 -10.59
CA GLY A 44 7.77 -8.10 -11.03
C GLY A 44 8.20 -9.52 -10.66
N ASP A 45 9.06 -9.67 -9.66
CA ASP A 45 9.63 -10.95 -9.26
C ASP A 45 8.72 -11.66 -8.23
N GLU A 46 8.08 -12.75 -8.65
CA GLU A 46 7.16 -13.53 -7.81
C GLU A 46 7.83 -14.10 -6.57
N SER A 47 9.07 -14.54 -6.69
CA SER A 47 9.84 -15.10 -5.58
C SER A 47 10.08 -14.06 -4.50
N ARG A 48 10.47 -12.85 -4.91
CA ARG A 48 10.69 -11.72 -3.99
C ARG A 48 9.39 -11.27 -3.34
N LYS A 49 8.29 -11.26 -4.08
CA LYS A 49 6.97 -10.96 -3.54
C LYS A 49 6.58 -11.97 -2.46
N LYS A 50 6.74 -13.26 -2.74
CA LYS A 50 6.44 -14.31 -1.78
C LYS A 50 7.26 -14.16 -0.50
N SER A 51 8.55 -13.88 -0.62
CA SER A 51 9.43 -13.67 0.52
C SER A 51 9.02 -12.45 1.33
N TYR A 52 8.64 -11.35 0.67
CA TYR A 52 8.14 -10.15 1.32
C TYR A 52 6.89 -10.45 2.16
N VAL A 53 5.92 -11.12 1.56
CA VAL A 53 4.65 -11.45 2.22
C VAL A 53 4.89 -12.33 3.45
N LEU A 54 5.77 -13.32 3.34
CA LEU A 54 6.08 -14.20 4.46
C LEU A 54 6.76 -13.46 5.62
N ARG A 55 7.73 -12.60 5.32
CA ARG A 55 8.45 -11.85 6.37
C ARG A 55 7.56 -10.84 7.07
N HIS A 56 6.85 -10.04 6.30
CA HIS A 56 6.05 -8.94 6.83
C HIS A 56 4.72 -9.42 7.41
N GLY A 57 4.15 -10.48 6.85
CA GLY A 57 2.89 -11.04 7.34
C GLY A 57 2.94 -11.53 8.78
N ALA A 58 4.13 -11.89 9.27
CA ALA A 58 4.32 -12.32 10.65
C ALA A 58 4.22 -11.17 11.67
N ARG A 59 4.35 -9.92 11.21
CA ARG A 59 4.42 -8.73 12.08
C ARG A 59 3.30 -7.72 11.85
N GLU A 60 2.66 -7.77 10.68
CA GLU A 60 1.76 -6.71 10.25
C GLU A 60 0.36 -7.24 10.00
N ASP A 61 -0.63 -6.40 10.29
CA ASP A 61 -2.02 -6.71 9.99
C ASP A 61 -2.35 -6.24 8.57
N PHE A 62 -2.27 -7.17 7.63
CA PHE A 62 -2.61 -6.89 6.23
C PHE A 62 -4.11 -6.69 5.99
N ASP A 63 -4.94 -6.94 6.99
CA ASP A 63 -6.39 -6.76 6.89
C ASP A 63 -6.85 -5.37 7.34
N ASP A 64 -5.96 -4.57 7.90
CA ASP A 64 -6.26 -3.18 8.25
C ASP A 64 -5.74 -2.23 7.15
N PRO A 65 -6.63 -1.72 6.26
CA PRO A 65 -6.23 -0.91 5.13
C PRO A 65 -5.63 0.45 5.48
N MET A 66 -5.73 0.85 6.74
CA MET A 66 -5.23 2.16 7.19
C MET A 66 -3.88 2.07 7.87
N THR A 67 -3.10 1.06 7.56
CA THR A 67 -1.72 0.91 8.05
C THR A 67 -0.73 0.98 6.89
N ALA A 68 0.47 1.47 7.16
CA ALA A 68 1.53 1.51 6.16
C ALA A 68 1.88 0.09 5.67
N GLY A 69 1.84 -0.89 6.55
CA GLY A 69 2.12 -2.29 6.19
C GLY A 69 1.12 -2.87 5.21
N ALA A 70 -0.18 -2.69 5.47
CA ALA A 70 -1.22 -3.16 4.56
C ALA A 70 -1.18 -2.43 3.22
N LEU A 71 -0.97 -1.12 3.23
CA LEU A 71 -0.85 -0.33 2.01
C LEU A 71 0.35 -0.79 1.18
N SER A 72 1.49 -1.04 1.79
CA SER A 72 2.66 -1.58 1.08
C SER A 72 2.37 -2.95 0.47
N ARG A 73 1.74 -3.85 1.24
CA ARG A 73 1.40 -5.20 0.77
C ARG A 73 0.46 -5.17 -0.42
N TRP A 74 -0.60 -4.38 -0.36
CA TRP A 74 -1.67 -4.42 -1.35
C TRP A 74 -1.48 -3.47 -2.51
N ILE A 75 -0.61 -2.46 -2.40
CA ILE A 75 -0.34 -1.49 -3.47
C ILE A 75 1.02 -1.73 -4.12
N LEU A 76 2.06 -1.99 -3.33
CA LEU A 76 3.43 -2.16 -3.85
C LEU A 76 3.82 -3.61 -4.09
N TRP A 77 3.23 -4.56 -3.37
CA TRP A 77 3.59 -5.98 -3.42
C TRP A 77 2.39 -6.86 -3.79
N ASN A 78 1.51 -6.39 -4.65
CA ASN A 78 0.29 -7.11 -5.06
C ASN A 78 0.31 -7.43 -6.55
N LYS A 79 -0.05 -6.47 -7.39
CA LYS A 79 -0.05 -6.60 -8.84
C LYS A 79 1.21 -5.98 -9.43
N LYS A 80 1.46 -6.19 -10.72
CA LYS A 80 2.66 -5.68 -11.38
C LYS A 80 2.63 -4.18 -11.61
N THR A 81 1.47 -3.56 -11.55
CA THR A 81 1.33 -2.10 -11.68
C THR A 81 0.62 -1.53 -10.47
N ILE A 82 0.92 -0.26 -10.17
CA ILE A 82 0.24 0.47 -9.09
C ILE A 82 -1.25 0.59 -9.39
N GLU A 83 -1.62 0.89 -10.64
CA GLU A 83 -3.02 1.03 -11.05
C GLU A 83 -3.84 -0.23 -10.79
N ALA A 84 -3.33 -1.39 -11.21
CA ALA A 84 -4.01 -2.67 -10.99
C ALA A 84 -4.10 -3.00 -9.50
N SER A 85 -3.05 -2.69 -8.74
CA SER A 85 -3.02 -2.89 -7.29
C SER A 85 -4.04 -2.02 -6.57
N VAL A 86 -4.17 -0.76 -6.96
CA VAL A 86 -5.17 0.16 -6.37
C VAL A 86 -6.59 -0.35 -6.61
N LYS A 87 -6.90 -0.81 -7.82
CA LYS A 87 -8.22 -1.37 -8.12
C LYS A 87 -8.53 -2.58 -7.25
N ASP A 88 -7.57 -3.48 -7.09
CA ASP A 88 -7.72 -4.65 -6.22
C ASP A 88 -7.89 -4.23 -4.75
N PHE A 89 -7.09 -3.28 -4.30
CA PHE A 89 -7.16 -2.75 -2.93
C PHE A 89 -8.54 -2.15 -2.63
N GLN A 90 -9.05 -1.34 -3.55
CA GLN A 90 -10.37 -0.71 -3.38
C GLN A 90 -11.49 -1.75 -3.31
N ARG A 91 -11.42 -2.75 -4.17
CA ARG A 91 -12.41 -3.84 -4.20
C ARG A 91 -12.31 -4.69 -2.93
N ARG A 92 -11.10 -5.02 -2.50
CA ARG A 92 -10.83 -5.88 -1.35
C ARG A 92 -11.34 -5.28 -0.05
N PHE A 93 -11.16 -3.99 0.13
CA PHE A 93 -11.49 -3.28 1.38
C PHE A 93 -12.76 -2.42 1.27
N GLY A 94 -13.37 -2.32 0.10
CA GLY A 94 -14.57 -1.51 -0.08
C GLY A 94 -14.31 -0.01 0.06
N VAL A 95 -13.20 0.45 -0.40
CA VAL A 95 -12.78 1.86 -0.25
C VAL A 95 -12.58 2.57 -1.62
#